data_59936be02783f6b17721a7e975fa76d3
#
_entry.id   59936be02783f6b17721a7e975fa76d3
#
_cell.length_a   1.000
_cell.length_b   1.000
_cell.length_c   1.000
_cell.angle_alpha   90.00
_cell.angle_beta   90.00
_cell.angle_gamma   90.00
#
_symmetry.space_group_name_H-M   'P 1'
#
loop_
_entity.id
_entity.type
_entity.pdbx_description
1 polymer ?
#
loop_
_entity_poly.entity_id
_entity_poly.type
_entity_poly.pdbx_seq_one_letter_code
_entity_poly.pdbx_strand_id
1 'polypeptide(L)'
;LLGIIKAQYPDIPVVIMSGHGNIESAVMAIKQGAYDYIEKPFKSDRLILLAARAIEAAQLRRENLELRMRADDPDMIGSSPAMRMVRSAINKVAPTASRVLITGPAGVGKELVARAIHGESQRAGGPFVAVNCASMHPDRLETELFGAEGIDGTDRHLGVFENANKGTLFLDEVGDMPLETQGKIVRVLQEQTFERVGGSVLIEVDVRVVAATSRDLESEIANARFREDIYYRLAVVPIAVPPLKDRREDIPELIKYFMSRSAQTSGLAARSLGNDALGALQAARDAGRPRRR
;
A
#
# COMPACT_ATOMS: atom_id res chain seq x y z
N LEU A 1 26.58 -25.97 12.67
CA LEU A 1 25.21 -26.29 12.23
C LEU A 1 24.32 -25.02 12.19
N LEU A 2 24.20 -24.25 13.29
CA LEU A 2 23.38 -23.03 13.36
C LEU A 2 23.72 -22.04 12.25
N GLY A 3 24.99 -21.72 12.03
CA GLY A 3 25.43 -20.81 10.98
C GLY A 3 25.02 -21.27 9.57
N ILE A 4 25.04 -22.58 9.31
CA ILE A 4 24.63 -23.15 8.02
C ILE A 4 23.11 -23.00 7.84
N ILE A 5 22.32 -23.30 8.88
CA ILE A 5 20.85 -23.15 8.84
C ILE A 5 20.49 -21.67 8.61
N LYS A 6 21.13 -20.75 9.33
CA LYS A 6 20.86 -19.33 9.21
C LYS A 6 21.32 -18.71 7.88
N ALA A 7 22.37 -19.25 7.28
CA ALA A 7 22.80 -18.83 5.94
C ALA A 7 21.83 -19.29 4.84
N GLN A 8 21.22 -20.47 5.02
CA GLN A 8 20.32 -21.07 4.05
C GLN A 8 18.85 -20.69 4.27
N TYR A 9 18.46 -20.47 5.53
CA TYR A 9 17.10 -20.14 5.97
C TYR A 9 17.12 -19.06 7.06
N PRO A 10 17.38 -17.80 6.71
CA PRO A 10 17.56 -16.70 7.67
C PRO A 10 16.33 -16.47 8.55
N ASP A 11 15.13 -16.70 8.01
CA ASP A 11 13.84 -16.39 8.67
C ASP A 11 13.33 -17.50 9.59
N ILE A 12 13.89 -18.71 9.52
CA ILE A 12 13.45 -19.81 10.40
C ILE A 12 14.00 -19.57 11.81
N PRO A 13 13.12 -19.50 12.84
CA PRO A 13 13.56 -19.41 14.23
C PRO A 13 14.19 -20.73 14.66
N VAL A 14 15.41 -20.66 15.19
CA VAL A 14 16.16 -21.85 15.65
C VAL A 14 16.31 -21.80 17.15
N VAL A 15 15.82 -22.83 17.84
CA VAL A 15 15.99 -23.03 19.28
C VAL A 15 17.04 -24.12 19.49
N ILE A 16 18.03 -23.83 20.31
CA ILE A 16 19.10 -24.81 20.62
C ILE A 16 18.78 -25.51 21.94
N MET A 17 18.86 -26.87 21.93
CA MET A 17 18.68 -27.69 23.11
C MET A 17 20.04 -28.38 23.47
N SER A 18 20.53 -28.17 24.69
CA SER A 18 21.80 -28.79 25.17
C SER A 18 21.62 -29.49 26.51
N GLY A 19 22.36 -30.58 26.69
CA GLY A 19 22.43 -31.30 27.96
C GLY A 19 23.58 -30.82 28.89
N HIS A 20 24.52 -30.03 28.35
CA HIS A 20 25.68 -29.49 29.08
C HIS A 20 25.85 -28.04 28.66
N GLY A 21 24.96 -27.18 29.13
CA GLY A 21 24.96 -25.77 28.80
C GLY A 21 25.48 -24.92 29.96
N ASN A 22 26.43 -24.06 29.70
CA ASN A 22 26.75 -22.95 30.58
C ASN A 22 26.15 -21.66 29.97
N ILE A 23 26.10 -20.61 30.78
CA ILE A 23 25.57 -19.29 30.38
C ILE A 23 26.32 -18.76 29.15
N GLU A 24 27.62 -19.04 29.04
CA GLU A 24 28.44 -18.57 27.92
C GLU A 24 28.04 -19.21 26.58
N SER A 25 27.73 -20.53 26.59
CA SER A 25 27.23 -21.25 25.42
C SER A 25 25.84 -20.74 24.96
N ALA A 26 24.95 -20.40 25.89
CA ALA A 26 23.67 -19.81 25.58
C ALA A 26 23.81 -18.43 24.94
N VAL A 27 24.64 -17.56 25.51
CA VAL A 27 24.94 -16.22 24.97
C VAL A 27 25.60 -16.32 23.58
N MET A 28 26.50 -17.27 23.37
CA MET A 28 27.16 -17.48 22.07
C MET A 28 26.12 -17.95 21.02
N ALA A 29 25.21 -18.84 21.38
CA ALA A 29 24.16 -19.32 20.48
C ALA A 29 23.25 -18.17 20.03
N ILE A 30 22.81 -17.32 20.94
CA ILE A 30 21.99 -16.14 20.64
C ILE A 30 22.74 -15.15 19.74
N LYS A 31 24.04 -14.88 20.03
CA LYS A 31 24.86 -14.02 19.18
C LYS A 31 25.04 -14.57 17.76
N GLN A 32 25.00 -15.89 17.58
CA GLN A 32 25.07 -16.57 16.28
C GLN A 32 23.71 -16.66 15.56
N GLY A 33 22.64 -16.07 16.13
CA GLY A 33 21.32 -15.98 15.50
C GLY A 33 20.34 -17.06 15.92
N ALA A 34 20.58 -17.80 17.03
CA ALA A 34 19.54 -18.62 17.62
C ALA A 34 18.41 -17.71 18.18
N TYR A 35 17.18 -18.18 18.08
CA TYR A 35 16.01 -17.50 18.69
C TYR A 35 16.09 -17.59 20.21
N ASP A 36 16.37 -18.79 20.72
CA ASP A 36 16.53 -19.04 22.15
C ASP A 36 17.34 -20.32 22.40
N TYR A 37 17.64 -20.58 23.67
CA TYR A 37 18.39 -21.71 24.16
C TYR A 37 17.66 -22.36 25.32
N ILE A 38 17.59 -23.70 25.35
CA ILE A 38 16.97 -24.46 26.44
C ILE A 38 17.89 -25.58 26.93
N GLU A 39 18.07 -25.69 28.24
CA GLU A 39 18.89 -26.72 28.86
C GLU A 39 18.06 -27.93 29.24
N LYS A 40 18.60 -29.12 29.00
CA LYS A 40 18.05 -30.41 29.43
C LYS A 40 18.46 -30.70 30.89
N PRO A 41 17.57 -31.29 31.74
CA PRO A 41 16.19 -31.65 31.43
C PRO A 41 15.19 -30.47 31.49
N PHE A 42 14.24 -30.39 30.57
CA PHE A 42 13.20 -29.35 30.54
C PHE A 42 11.79 -29.97 30.58
N LYS A 43 10.83 -29.21 31.07
CA LYS A 43 9.42 -29.58 31.03
C LYS A 43 8.85 -29.34 29.63
N SER A 44 7.97 -30.27 29.17
CA SER A 44 7.35 -30.17 27.83
C SER A 44 6.62 -28.84 27.62
N ASP A 45 5.93 -28.33 28.64
CA ASP A 45 5.18 -27.07 28.58
C ASP A 45 6.11 -25.89 28.27
N ARG A 46 7.34 -25.90 28.81
CA ARG A 46 8.32 -24.84 28.52
C ARG A 46 8.78 -24.88 27.07
N LEU A 47 8.96 -26.07 26.51
CA LEU A 47 9.34 -26.21 25.08
C LEU A 47 8.21 -25.78 24.17
N ILE A 48 6.96 -26.15 24.47
CA ILE A 48 5.77 -25.77 23.68
C ILE A 48 5.60 -24.26 23.70
N LEU A 49 5.70 -23.64 24.87
CA LEU A 49 5.58 -22.19 25.00
C LEU A 49 6.70 -21.46 24.21
N LEU A 50 7.93 -21.97 24.27
CA LEU A 50 9.06 -21.41 23.57
C LEU A 50 8.90 -21.53 22.04
N ALA A 51 8.45 -22.70 21.57
CA ALA A 51 8.16 -22.93 20.15
C ALA A 51 7.04 -22.02 19.64
N ALA A 52 5.94 -21.88 20.40
CA ALA A 52 4.85 -20.99 20.06
C ALA A 52 5.30 -19.53 19.91
N ARG A 53 6.06 -19.03 20.88
CA ARG A 53 6.62 -17.65 20.82
C ARG A 53 7.62 -17.46 19.66
N ALA A 54 8.40 -18.48 19.36
CA ALA A 54 9.34 -18.44 18.24
C ALA A 54 8.60 -18.32 16.88
N ILE A 55 7.52 -19.10 16.73
CA ILE A 55 6.67 -19.07 15.52
C ILE A 55 5.95 -17.72 15.41
N GLU A 56 5.35 -17.23 16.48
CA GLU A 56 4.67 -15.93 16.52
C GLU A 56 5.63 -14.79 16.16
N ALA A 57 6.84 -14.76 16.74
CA ALA A 57 7.85 -13.77 16.43
C ALA A 57 8.31 -13.83 14.95
N ALA A 58 8.38 -15.02 14.37
CA ALA A 58 8.70 -15.20 12.95
C ALA A 58 7.55 -14.70 12.06
N GLN A 59 6.30 -14.98 12.43
CA GLN A 59 5.12 -14.49 11.72
C GLN A 59 5.04 -12.96 11.75
N LEU A 60 5.18 -12.35 12.93
CA LEU A 60 5.18 -10.89 13.09
C LEU A 60 6.32 -10.22 12.32
N ARG A 61 7.51 -10.83 12.28
CA ARG A 61 8.63 -10.33 11.45
C ARG A 61 8.30 -10.39 9.97
N ARG A 62 7.69 -11.49 9.53
CA ARG A 62 7.28 -11.68 8.14
C ARG A 62 6.20 -10.69 7.75
N GLU A 63 5.16 -10.52 8.56
CA GLU A 63 4.12 -9.50 8.36
C GLU A 63 4.69 -8.09 8.35
N ASN A 64 5.61 -7.77 9.27
CA ASN A 64 6.27 -6.46 9.30
C ASN A 64 7.14 -6.24 8.05
N LEU A 65 7.83 -7.29 7.57
CA LEU A 65 8.59 -7.23 6.34
C LEU A 65 7.67 -7.05 5.12
N GLU A 66 6.56 -7.78 5.07
CA GLU A 66 5.55 -7.63 4.02
C GLU A 66 4.89 -6.25 4.05
N LEU A 67 4.58 -5.72 5.23
CA LEU A 67 4.07 -4.36 5.41
C LEU A 67 5.11 -3.30 5.03
N ARG A 68 6.38 -3.49 5.40
CA ARG A 68 7.48 -2.61 4.97
C ARG A 68 7.71 -2.70 3.46
N MET A 69 7.69 -3.90 2.87
CA MET A 69 7.77 -4.07 1.41
C MET A 69 6.57 -3.47 0.67
N ARG A 70 5.43 -3.33 1.35
CA ARG A 70 4.27 -2.56 0.85
C ARG A 70 4.42 -1.06 1.09
N ALA A 71 5.16 -0.68 2.13
CA ALA A 71 5.44 0.71 2.51
C ALA A 71 6.75 1.24 1.91
N ASP A 72 7.75 0.38 1.65
CA ASP A 72 8.90 0.72 0.82
C ASP A 72 8.37 0.97 -0.59
N ASP A 73 8.33 2.21 -0.93
CA ASP A 73 7.84 2.79 -2.16
C ASP A 73 8.33 1.94 -3.35
N PRO A 74 7.48 1.14 -3.99
CA PRO A 74 7.95 0.39 -5.14
C PRO A 74 8.33 1.42 -6.16
N ASP A 75 9.62 1.53 -6.44
CA ASP A 75 10.15 2.40 -7.49
C ASP A 75 9.22 2.32 -8.70
N MET A 76 8.79 3.47 -9.19
CA MET A 76 8.02 3.53 -10.42
C MET A 76 8.90 3.00 -11.55
N ILE A 77 8.72 1.72 -11.89
CA ILE A 77 9.53 1.03 -12.88
C ILE A 77 9.08 1.41 -14.29
N GLY A 78 10.05 1.54 -15.17
CA GLY A 78 9.84 1.88 -16.58
C GLY A 78 10.61 3.13 -16.97
N SER A 79 11.33 3.04 -18.05
CA SER A 79 12.16 4.11 -18.62
C SER A 79 11.59 4.68 -19.92
N SER A 80 10.38 4.24 -20.32
CA SER A 80 9.71 4.73 -21.54
C SER A 80 9.48 6.23 -21.54
N PRO A 81 9.36 6.87 -22.70
CA PRO A 81 9.02 8.31 -22.81
C PRO A 81 7.74 8.64 -22.06
N ALA A 82 6.74 7.77 -22.11
CA ALA A 82 5.46 7.96 -21.43
C ALA A 82 5.64 8.00 -19.89
N MET A 83 6.43 7.10 -19.30
CA MET A 83 6.72 7.12 -17.87
C MET A 83 7.61 8.28 -17.45
N ARG A 84 8.52 8.74 -18.32
CA ARG A 84 9.28 9.97 -18.05
C ARG A 84 8.37 11.21 -17.97
N MET A 85 7.33 11.29 -18.80
CA MET A 85 6.33 12.37 -18.70
C MET A 85 5.56 12.32 -17.38
N VAL A 86 5.15 11.13 -16.92
CA VAL A 86 4.50 10.95 -15.61
C VAL A 86 5.42 11.41 -14.47
N ARG A 87 6.69 10.97 -14.46
CA ARG A 87 7.67 11.43 -13.44
C ARG A 87 7.87 12.93 -13.48
N SER A 88 7.99 13.52 -14.67
CA SER A 88 8.11 14.97 -14.80
C SER A 88 6.89 15.70 -14.24
N ALA A 89 5.68 15.16 -14.42
CA ALA A 89 4.47 15.74 -13.84
C ALA A 89 4.47 15.60 -12.31
N ILE A 90 4.91 14.47 -11.77
CA ILE A 90 5.05 14.25 -10.33
C ILE A 90 6.01 15.29 -9.74
N ASN A 91 7.23 15.37 -10.25
CA ASN A 91 8.26 16.29 -9.74
C ASN A 91 7.80 17.75 -9.73
N LYS A 92 6.94 18.14 -10.69
CA LYS A 92 6.36 19.50 -10.74
C LYS A 92 5.26 19.72 -9.69
N VAL A 93 4.41 18.70 -9.45
CA VAL A 93 3.24 18.85 -8.59
C VAL A 93 3.51 18.48 -7.14
N ALA A 94 4.47 17.58 -6.88
CA ALA A 94 4.76 17.10 -5.54
C ALA A 94 5.09 18.22 -4.54
N PRO A 95 5.96 19.20 -4.85
CA PRO A 95 6.26 20.28 -3.91
C PRO A 95 5.09 21.23 -3.65
N THR A 96 4.04 21.19 -4.47
CA THR A 96 2.85 22.04 -4.29
C THR A 96 1.84 21.40 -3.35
N ALA A 97 0.93 22.20 -2.80
CA ALA A 97 -0.23 21.70 -2.07
C ALA A 97 -1.43 21.35 -2.97
N SER A 98 -1.26 21.44 -4.29
CA SER A 98 -2.33 21.22 -5.26
C SER A 98 -2.89 19.81 -5.18
N ARG A 99 -4.20 19.71 -5.38
CA ARG A 99 -4.88 18.42 -5.53
C ARG A 99 -4.54 17.82 -6.89
N VAL A 100 -4.48 16.51 -6.95
CA VAL A 100 -4.12 15.77 -8.16
C VAL A 100 -5.19 14.74 -8.46
N LEU A 101 -5.64 14.68 -9.70
CA LEU A 101 -6.49 13.59 -10.20
C LEU A 101 -5.66 12.69 -11.12
N ILE A 102 -5.47 11.45 -10.70
CA ILE A 102 -4.74 10.43 -11.46
C ILE A 102 -5.73 9.59 -12.24
N THR A 103 -5.60 9.57 -13.55
CA THR A 103 -6.48 8.77 -14.43
C THR A 103 -5.69 7.65 -15.11
N GLY A 104 -6.37 6.54 -15.38
CA GLY A 104 -5.80 5.42 -16.11
C GLY A 104 -6.47 4.09 -15.80
N PRO A 105 -6.29 3.06 -16.63
CA PRO A 105 -6.92 1.75 -16.44
C PRO A 105 -6.62 1.12 -15.08
N ALA A 106 -7.50 0.20 -14.65
CA ALA A 106 -7.27 -0.55 -13.42
C ALA A 106 -5.95 -1.32 -13.48
N GLY A 107 -5.18 -1.29 -12.38
CA GLY A 107 -3.89 -2.00 -12.26
C GLY A 107 -2.71 -1.33 -12.97
N VAL A 108 -2.86 -0.11 -13.49
CA VAL A 108 -1.79 0.61 -14.20
C VAL A 108 -0.72 1.20 -13.27
N GLY A 109 -0.98 1.25 -11.96
CA GLY A 109 -0.07 1.78 -10.95
C GLY A 109 -0.44 3.18 -10.44
N LYS A 110 -1.73 3.55 -10.43
CA LYS A 110 -2.20 4.86 -9.94
C LYS A 110 -1.78 5.12 -8.49
N GLU A 111 -1.85 4.11 -7.62
CA GLU A 111 -1.41 4.22 -6.23
C GLU A 111 0.10 4.52 -6.11
N LEU A 112 0.95 3.93 -6.98
CA LEU A 112 2.38 4.20 -6.99
C LEU A 112 2.67 5.67 -7.32
N VAL A 113 1.92 6.23 -8.28
CA VAL A 113 2.01 7.65 -8.61
C VAL A 113 1.60 8.51 -7.42
N ALA A 114 0.54 8.16 -6.71
CA ALA A 114 0.10 8.90 -5.52
C ALA A 114 1.14 8.84 -4.38
N ARG A 115 1.75 7.68 -4.15
CA ARG A 115 2.84 7.51 -3.16
C ARG A 115 4.08 8.32 -3.55
N ALA A 116 4.46 8.31 -4.81
CA ALA A 116 5.58 9.13 -5.29
C ALA A 116 5.30 10.64 -5.11
N ILE A 117 4.07 11.11 -5.40
CA ILE A 117 3.66 12.50 -5.15
C ILE A 117 3.77 12.83 -3.66
N HIS A 118 3.38 11.92 -2.76
CA HIS A 118 3.49 12.12 -1.32
C HIS A 118 4.96 12.15 -0.88
N GLY A 119 5.77 11.16 -1.30
CA GLY A 119 7.17 11.02 -0.91
C GLY A 119 8.05 12.20 -1.34
N GLU A 120 7.75 12.82 -2.49
CA GLU A 120 8.45 14.01 -3.00
C GLU A 120 7.82 15.32 -2.52
N SER A 121 6.77 15.28 -1.68
CA SER A 121 6.07 16.47 -1.20
C SER A 121 6.66 17.03 0.09
N GLN A 122 6.25 18.25 0.43
CA GLN A 122 6.54 18.84 1.76
C GLN A 122 5.87 18.08 2.91
N ARG A 123 4.93 17.17 2.62
CA ARG A 123 4.18 16.35 3.58
C ARG A 123 4.71 14.91 3.67
N ALA A 124 5.88 14.62 3.09
CA ALA A 124 6.49 13.28 3.09
C ALA A 124 6.73 12.71 4.50
N GLY A 125 6.95 13.56 5.50
CA GLY A 125 7.06 13.15 6.91
C GLY A 125 5.72 12.92 7.62
N GLY A 126 4.58 13.22 6.98
CA GLY A 126 3.24 13.00 7.51
C GLY A 126 2.64 11.65 7.08
N PRO A 127 1.42 11.33 7.52
CA PRO A 127 0.76 10.10 7.14
C PRO A 127 0.35 10.09 5.67
N PHE A 128 0.47 8.92 5.01
CA PHE A 128 -0.17 8.60 3.74
C PHE A 128 -1.28 7.60 3.99
N VAL A 129 -2.52 8.03 3.86
CA VAL A 129 -3.68 7.18 4.11
C VAL A 129 -4.41 6.94 2.79
N ALA A 130 -4.62 5.67 2.44
CA ALA A 130 -5.27 5.27 1.21
C ALA A 130 -6.63 4.62 1.48
N VAL A 131 -7.65 5.05 0.73
CA VAL A 131 -8.99 4.48 0.75
C VAL A 131 -9.42 4.14 -0.66
N ASN A 132 -9.91 2.91 -0.85
CA ASN A 132 -10.48 2.50 -2.12
C ASN A 132 -12.01 2.58 -2.03
N CYS A 133 -12.58 3.53 -2.78
CA CYS A 133 -14.02 3.82 -2.77
C CYS A 133 -14.88 2.72 -3.39
N ALA A 134 -14.29 1.85 -4.23
CA ALA A 134 -15.01 0.74 -4.87
C ALA A 134 -15.11 -0.51 -3.99
N SER A 135 -14.29 -0.61 -2.94
CA SER A 135 -14.17 -1.83 -2.13
C SER A 135 -15.13 -1.91 -0.96
N MET A 136 -15.85 -0.84 -0.67
CA MET A 136 -16.70 -0.71 0.53
C MET A 136 -18.18 -0.50 0.17
N HIS A 137 -19.07 -0.99 1.05
CA HIS A 137 -20.48 -0.64 0.97
C HIS A 137 -20.65 0.87 1.24
N PRO A 138 -21.59 1.57 0.58
CA PRO A 138 -21.80 3.02 0.72
C PRO A 138 -21.82 3.55 2.17
N ASP A 139 -22.59 2.92 3.05
CA ASP A 139 -22.73 3.34 4.45
C ASP A 139 -21.42 3.20 5.24
N ARG A 140 -20.62 2.17 4.92
CA ARG A 140 -19.31 1.97 5.54
C ARG A 140 -18.29 2.97 5.03
N LEU A 141 -18.32 3.32 3.74
CA LEU A 141 -17.41 4.30 3.16
C LEU A 141 -17.52 5.64 3.86
N GLU A 142 -18.73 6.08 4.17
CA GLU A 142 -18.97 7.34 4.88
C GLU A 142 -18.39 7.31 6.30
N THR A 143 -18.67 6.24 7.05
CA THR A 143 -18.15 6.05 8.39
C THR A 143 -16.63 5.94 8.41
N GLU A 144 -16.03 5.27 7.43
CA GLU A 144 -14.56 5.19 7.29
C GLU A 144 -13.94 6.55 6.98
N LEU A 145 -14.55 7.33 6.08
CA LEU A 145 -14.01 8.63 5.70
C LEU A 145 -14.10 9.67 6.81
N PHE A 146 -15.27 9.79 7.45
CA PHE A 146 -15.57 10.86 8.38
C PHE A 146 -15.53 10.42 9.85
N GLY A 147 -15.45 9.12 10.12
CA GLY A 147 -15.58 8.58 11.47
C GLY A 147 -17.02 8.56 11.96
N ALA A 148 -17.25 8.03 13.16
CA ALA A 148 -18.54 8.00 13.82
C ALA A 148 -18.41 8.35 15.29
N GLU A 149 -19.41 9.00 15.84
CA GLU A 149 -19.58 9.16 17.29
C GLU A 149 -20.50 8.07 17.81
N GLY A 150 -20.06 7.35 18.87
CA GLY A 150 -20.87 6.35 19.53
C GLY A 150 -22.06 6.97 20.25
N ILE A 151 -23.12 6.19 20.43
CA ILE A 151 -24.41 6.63 21.02
C ILE A 151 -24.22 7.26 22.42
N ASP A 152 -23.18 6.85 23.16
CA ASP A 152 -22.88 7.37 24.50
C ASP A 152 -21.58 8.19 24.59
N GLY A 153 -20.99 8.59 23.45
CA GLY A 153 -19.73 9.33 23.40
C GLY A 153 -18.49 8.56 23.86
N THR A 154 -18.60 7.26 24.12
CA THR A 154 -17.53 6.41 24.63
C THR A 154 -16.77 5.67 23.55
N ASP A 155 -17.42 5.29 22.44
CA ASP A 155 -16.81 4.60 21.31
C ASP A 155 -16.68 5.55 20.11
N ARG A 156 -15.57 6.29 20.07
CA ARG A 156 -15.22 7.12 18.91
C ARG A 156 -14.49 6.29 17.87
N HIS A 157 -15.00 6.29 16.65
CA HIS A 157 -14.26 5.80 15.50
C HIS A 157 -13.67 6.99 14.73
N LEU A 158 -12.32 7.07 14.70
CA LEU A 158 -11.63 8.13 13.96
C LEU A 158 -11.72 7.88 12.47
N GLY A 159 -12.13 8.88 11.71
CA GLY A 159 -12.21 8.81 10.26
C GLY A 159 -10.85 8.93 9.58
N VAL A 160 -10.82 8.53 8.32
CA VAL A 160 -9.62 8.60 7.47
C VAL A 160 -9.12 10.02 7.30
N PHE A 161 -10.01 11.03 7.23
CA PHE A 161 -9.62 12.43 7.18
C PHE A 161 -8.85 12.88 8.43
N GLU A 162 -9.24 12.40 9.62
CA GLU A 162 -8.50 12.67 10.86
C GLU A 162 -7.14 11.97 10.85
N ASN A 163 -7.11 10.69 10.41
CA ASN A 163 -5.89 9.89 10.34
C ASN A 163 -4.88 10.45 9.33
N ALA A 164 -5.35 11.13 8.27
CA ALA A 164 -4.53 11.75 7.25
C ALA A 164 -4.10 13.19 7.59
N ASN A 165 -4.47 13.71 8.77
CA ASN A 165 -4.20 15.09 9.16
C ASN A 165 -2.69 15.42 9.09
N LYS A 166 -2.34 16.57 8.50
CA LYS A 166 -0.98 17.03 8.15
C LYS A 166 -0.24 16.13 7.16
N GLY A 167 -0.95 15.20 6.53
CA GLY A 167 -0.42 14.27 5.54
C GLY A 167 -1.13 14.35 4.19
N THR A 168 -1.25 13.18 3.57
CA THR A 168 -1.91 13.01 2.27
C THR A 168 -2.98 11.92 2.35
N LEU A 169 -4.19 12.24 1.90
CA LEU A 169 -5.27 11.28 1.69
C LEU A 169 -5.31 10.89 0.21
N PHE A 170 -5.18 9.60 -0.05
CA PHE A 170 -5.35 9.03 -1.37
C PHE A 170 -6.72 8.37 -1.49
N LEU A 171 -7.56 8.92 -2.37
CA LEU A 171 -8.88 8.39 -2.70
C LEU A 171 -8.78 7.61 -4.01
N ASP A 172 -8.76 6.28 -3.93
CA ASP A 172 -8.72 5.43 -5.13
C ASP A 172 -10.13 5.10 -5.61
N GLU A 173 -10.28 5.02 -6.93
CA GLU A 173 -11.53 4.77 -7.66
C GLU A 173 -12.67 5.70 -7.22
N VAL A 174 -12.41 7.02 -7.23
CA VAL A 174 -13.42 8.04 -6.82
C VAL A 174 -14.68 8.03 -7.67
N GLY A 175 -14.61 7.52 -8.90
CA GLY A 175 -15.77 7.35 -9.79
C GLY A 175 -16.82 6.33 -9.29
N ASP A 176 -16.47 5.51 -8.29
CA ASP A 176 -17.36 4.53 -7.65
C ASP A 176 -18.00 5.08 -6.36
N MET A 177 -17.67 6.32 -5.98
CA MET A 177 -18.17 6.94 -4.75
C MET A 177 -19.65 7.28 -4.85
N PRO A 178 -20.48 6.97 -3.82
CA PRO A 178 -21.88 7.36 -3.78
C PRO A 178 -22.09 8.89 -3.85
N LEU A 179 -23.14 9.35 -4.50
CA LEU A 179 -23.44 10.78 -4.69
C LEU A 179 -23.55 11.55 -3.36
N GLU A 180 -24.09 10.91 -2.33
CA GLU A 180 -24.21 11.52 -1.00
C GLU A 180 -22.83 11.78 -0.39
N THR A 181 -21.94 10.79 -0.43
CA THR A 181 -20.55 10.90 0.03
C THR A 181 -19.77 11.94 -0.77
N GLN A 182 -20.00 12.01 -2.10
CA GLN A 182 -19.41 13.05 -2.95
C GLN A 182 -19.77 14.46 -2.44
N GLY A 183 -21.03 14.69 -2.05
CA GLY A 183 -21.47 15.98 -1.51
C GLY A 183 -20.75 16.38 -0.22
N LYS A 184 -20.53 15.43 0.69
CA LYS A 184 -19.79 15.65 1.94
C LYS A 184 -18.32 15.95 1.68
N ILE A 185 -17.69 15.23 0.76
CA ILE A 185 -16.28 15.46 0.39
C ILE A 185 -16.09 16.84 -0.23
N VAL A 186 -17.01 17.31 -1.09
CA VAL A 186 -16.94 18.68 -1.63
C VAL A 186 -16.78 19.70 -0.50
N ARG A 187 -17.58 19.56 0.58
CA ARG A 187 -17.51 20.45 1.73
C ARG A 187 -16.18 20.39 2.43
N VAL A 188 -15.65 19.17 2.69
CA VAL A 188 -14.32 19.02 3.32
C VAL A 188 -13.20 19.60 2.43
N LEU A 189 -13.30 19.41 1.12
CA LEU A 189 -12.32 19.98 0.19
C LEU A 189 -12.35 21.52 0.14
N GLN A 190 -13.47 22.14 0.51
CA GLN A 190 -13.64 23.60 0.55
C GLN A 190 -13.18 24.19 1.87
N GLU A 191 -13.73 23.64 2.95
CA GLU A 191 -13.73 24.26 4.27
C GLU A 191 -12.64 23.66 5.17
N GLN A 192 -12.06 22.50 4.78
CA GLN A 192 -11.12 21.72 5.60
C GLN A 192 -11.74 21.31 6.95
N THR A 193 -13.08 21.21 6.98
CA THR A 193 -13.84 20.86 8.18
C THR A 193 -14.95 19.87 7.83
N PHE A 194 -15.33 19.03 8.79
CA PHE A 194 -16.45 18.10 8.68
C PHE A 194 -16.99 17.71 10.05
N GLU A 195 -18.13 17.03 10.07
CA GLU A 195 -18.74 16.42 11.25
C GLU A 195 -18.68 14.88 11.10
N ARG A 196 -18.43 14.17 12.20
CA ARG A 196 -18.52 12.70 12.22
C ARG A 196 -19.95 12.26 11.99
N VAL A 197 -20.10 11.04 11.50
CA VAL A 197 -21.43 10.41 11.36
C VAL A 197 -22.07 10.29 12.76
N GLY A 198 -23.28 10.83 12.91
CA GLY A 198 -24.00 10.88 14.19
C GLY A 198 -23.53 11.96 15.17
N GLY A 199 -22.51 12.75 14.81
CA GLY A 199 -22.01 13.85 15.62
C GLY A 199 -22.45 15.22 15.12
N SER A 200 -22.21 16.27 15.93
CA SER A 200 -22.43 17.68 15.59
C SER A 200 -21.20 18.55 15.84
N VAL A 201 -20.08 17.94 16.21
CA VAL A 201 -18.84 18.67 16.49
C VAL A 201 -18.07 18.84 15.18
N LEU A 202 -17.75 20.09 14.86
CA LEU A 202 -16.96 20.43 13.69
C LEU A 202 -15.49 20.05 13.93
N ILE A 203 -14.91 19.27 13.04
CA ILE A 203 -13.52 18.80 13.09
C ILE A 203 -12.75 19.49 11.98
N GLU A 204 -11.67 20.18 12.35
CA GLU A 204 -10.77 20.84 11.42
C GLU A 204 -9.60 19.91 11.07
N VAL A 205 -9.25 19.82 9.78
CA VAL A 205 -8.15 18.99 9.27
C VAL A 205 -7.37 19.74 8.20
N ASP A 206 -6.06 19.48 8.16
CA ASP A 206 -5.16 19.94 7.11
C ASP A 206 -4.67 18.75 6.29
N VAL A 207 -5.38 18.40 5.23
CA VAL A 207 -5.12 17.20 4.43
C VAL A 207 -4.93 17.55 2.95
N ARG A 208 -3.83 17.09 2.35
CA ARG A 208 -3.67 17.10 0.89
C ARG A 208 -4.41 15.91 0.31
N VAL A 209 -5.30 16.15 -0.65
CA VAL A 209 -6.06 15.08 -1.32
C VAL A 209 -5.46 14.79 -2.69
N VAL A 210 -5.17 13.50 -2.94
CA VAL A 210 -4.83 12.92 -4.23
C VAL A 210 -5.92 11.92 -4.57
N ALA A 211 -6.55 12.04 -5.73
CA ALA A 211 -7.63 11.17 -6.17
C ALA A 211 -7.21 10.34 -7.38
N ALA A 212 -7.77 9.15 -7.53
CA ALA A 212 -7.56 8.32 -8.71
C ALA A 212 -8.86 7.69 -9.21
N THR A 213 -8.94 7.43 -10.50
CA THR A 213 -10.06 6.73 -11.12
C THR A 213 -9.65 5.98 -12.38
N SER A 214 -10.32 4.87 -12.64
CA SER A 214 -10.26 4.15 -13.92
C SER A 214 -11.44 4.49 -14.84
N ARG A 215 -12.45 5.23 -14.34
CA ARG A 215 -13.63 5.65 -15.11
C ARG A 215 -13.39 6.97 -15.81
N ASP A 216 -14.12 7.18 -16.88
CA ASP A 216 -14.27 8.48 -17.52
C ASP A 216 -15.29 9.33 -16.72
N LEU A 217 -14.77 10.25 -15.90
CA LEU A 217 -15.60 11.07 -15.02
C LEU A 217 -16.51 12.04 -15.80
N GLU A 218 -16.12 12.48 -17.00
CA GLU A 218 -16.98 13.34 -17.82
C GLU A 218 -18.23 12.57 -18.26
N SER A 219 -18.07 11.31 -18.67
CA SER A 219 -19.20 10.42 -18.95
C SER A 219 -20.04 10.12 -17.71
N GLU A 220 -19.41 9.95 -16.52
CA GLU A 220 -20.14 9.74 -15.27
C GLU A 220 -20.94 10.99 -14.86
N ILE A 221 -20.43 12.20 -15.10
CA ILE A 221 -21.15 13.48 -14.90
C ILE A 221 -22.35 13.57 -15.85
N ALA A 222 -22.16 13.28 -17.13
CA ALA A 222 -23.26 13.31 -18.11
C ALA A 222 -24.39 12.32 -17.75
N ASN A 223 -24.05 11.21 -17.07
CA ASN A 223 -25.01 10.20 -16.61
C ASN A 223 -25.52 10.47 -15.17
N ALA A 224 -25.26 11.62 -14.59
CA ALA A 224 -25.64 12.02 -13.23
C ALA A 224 -25.17 11.03 -12.13
N ARG A 225 -24.06 10.31 -12.36
CA ARG A 225 -23.44 9.41 -11.37
C ARG A 225 -22.23 10.01 -10.66
N PHE A 226 -21.70 11.13 -11.19
CA PHE A 226 -20.63 11.90 -10.56
C PHE A 226 -20.98 13.38 -10.60
N ARG A 227 -20.65 14.12 -9.54
CA ARG A 227 -20.99 15.55 -9.44
C ARG A 227 -19.92 16.38 -10.13
N GLU A 228 -20.31 17.37 -10.86
CA GLU A 228 -19.44 18.30 -11.57
C GLU A 228 -18.59 19.15 -10.60
N ASP A 229 -19.16 19.55 -9.45
CA ASP A 229 -18.48 20.38 -8.46
C ASP A 229 -17.30 19.67 -7.80
N ILE A 230 -17.38 18.36 -7.51
CA ILE A 230 -16.25 17.58 -7.00
C ILE A 230 -15.19 17.36 -8.09
N TYR A 231 -15.60 17.13 -9.33
CA TYR A 231 -14.68 16.95 -10.45
C TYR A 231 -13.70 18.12 -10.56
N TYR A 232 -14.19 19.35 -10.67
CA TYR A 232 -13.34 20.54 -10.77
C TYR A 232 -12.47 20.77 -9.52
N ARG A 233 -12.89 20.27 -8.37
CA ARG A 233 -12.08 20.38 -7.15
C ARG A 233 -10.97 19.33 -7.07
N LEU A 234 -11.17 18.14 -7.60
CA LEU A 234 -10.17 17.09 -7.63
C LEU A 234 -9.22 17.23 -8.82
N ALA A 235 -9.72 17.63 -9.98
CA ALA A 235 -8.97 17.73 -11.23
C ALA A 235 -8.16 19.04 -11.37
N VAL A 236 -7.58 19.54 -10.28
CA VAL A 236 -6.73 20.76 -10.34
C VAL A 236 -5.48 20.50 -11.17
N VAL A 237 -4.84 19.35 -10.96
CA VAL A 237 -3.72 18.88 -11.78
C VAL A 237 -4.04 17.44 -12.22
N PRO A 238 -4.42 17.24 -13.49
CA PRO A 238 -4.64 15.90 -14.01
C PRO A 238 -3.32 15.22 -14.39
N ILE A 239 -3.17 13.94 -14.00
CA ILE A 239 -2.06 13.08 -14.39
C ILE A 239 -2.63 11.80 -15.00
N ALA A 240 -2.42 11.59 -16.30
CA ALA A 240 -2.83 10.36 -16.97
C ALA A 240 -1.69 9.33 -16.93
N VAL A 241 -1.96 8.14 -16.38
CA VAL A 241 -0.99 7.03 -16.35
C VAL A 241 -1.28 6.10 -17.54
N PRO A 242 -0.33 5.96 -18.47
CA PRO A 242 -0.55 5.21 -19.70
C PRO A 242 -0.68 3.71 -19.42
N PRO A 243 -1.58 2.99 -20.12
CA PRO A 243 -1.67 1.54 -20.03
C PRO A 243 -0.38 0.88 -20.53
N LEU A 244 -0.13 -0.35 -20.10
CA LEU A 244 1.09 -1.09 -20.44
C LEU A 244 1.26 -1.30 -21.96
N LYS A 245 0.16 -1.40 -22.69
CA LYS A 245 0.17 -1.50 -24.16
C LYS A 245 0.81 -0.32 -24.88
N ASP A 246 0.76 0.87 -24.25
CA ASP A 246 1.30 2.12 -24.80
C ASP A 246 2.73 2.40 -24.28
N ARG A 247 3.28 1.51 -23.42
CA ARG A 247 4.64 1.56 -22.87
C ARG A 247 5.31 0.18 -22.84
N ARG A 248 5.20 -0.54 -23.95
CA ARG A 248 5.72 -1.92 -24.07
C ARG A 248 7.21 -2.05 -23.85
N GLU A 249 7.95 -0.96 -24.03
CA GLU A 249 9.38 -0.85 -23.76
C GLU A 249 9.70 -1.11 -22.27
N ASP A 250 8.74 -0.88 -21.35
CA ASP A 250 8.92 -1.09 -19.92
C ASP A 250 8.72 -2.56 -19.51
N ILE A 251 8.14 -3.41 -20.37
CA ILE A 251 7.80 -4.80 -20.05
C ILE A 251 9.02 -5.61 -19.58
N PRO A 252 10.20 -5.56 -20.23
CA PRO A 252 11.36 -6.31 -19.76
C PRO A 252 11.83 -5.92 -18.36
N GLU A 253 11.81 -4.62 -18.06
CA GLU A 253 12.22 -4.08 -16.77
C GLU A 253 11.23 -4.47 -15.67
N LEU A 254 9.93 -4.38 -15.93
CA LEU A 254 8.86 -4.84 -15.05
C LEU A 254 8.97 -6.34 -14.75
N ILE A 255 9.20 -7.17 -15.76
CA ILE A 255 9.37 -8.60 -15.59
C ILE A 255 10.56 -8.89 -14.68
N LYS A 256 11.72 -8.28 -14.94
CA LYS A 256 12.93 -8.47 -14.13
C LYS A 256 12.65 -8.11 -12.67
N TYR A 257 11.98 -7.00 -12.43
CA TYR A 257 11.62 -6.57 -11.09
C TYR A 257 10.69 -7.56 -10.39
N PHE A 258 9.56 -7.93 -11.02
CA PHE A 258 8.60 -8.83 -10.38
C PHE A 258 9.16 -10.23 -10.15
N MET A 259 10.02 -10.71 -11.04
CA MET A 259 10.68 -12.00 -10.86
C MET A 259 11.69 -11.98 -9.70
N SER A 260 12.49 -10.93 -9.59
CA SER A 260 13.42 -10.78 -8.46
C SER A 260 12.67 -10.65 -7.13
N ARG A 261 11.60 -9.86 -7.10
CA ARG A 261 10.74 -9.70 -5.92
C ARG A 261 10.04 -11.01 -5.52
N SER A 262 9.52 -11.75 -6.51
CA SER A 262 8.91 -13.06 -6.27
C SER A 262 9.91 -14.07 -5.71
N ALA A 263 11.14 -14.08 -6.23
CA ALA A 263 12.22 -14.94 -5.73
C ALA A 263 12.56 -14.62 -4.26
N GLN A 264 12.68 -13.33 -3.92
CA GLN A 264 12.94 -12.88 -2.55
C GLN A 264 11.81 -13.29 -1.59
N THR A 265 10.53 -13.12 -2.02
CA THR A 265 9.38 -13.45 -1.17
C THR A 265 9.19 -14.97 -1.00
N SER A 266 9.50 -15.75 -2.04
CA SER A 266 9.27 -17.20 -2.05
C SER A 266 10.48 -18.00 -1.56
N GLY A 267 11.65 -17.37 -1.34
CA GLY A 267 12.91 -18.06 -1.01
C GLY A 267 13.44 -18.95 -2.13
N LEU A 268 12.93 -18.78 -3.36
CA LEU A 268 13.35 -19.55 -4.53
C LEU A 268 14.41 -18.79 -5.33
N ALA A 269 15.25 -19.53 -6.05
CA ALA A 269 16.20 -18.90 -6.97
C ALA A 269 15.47 -18.05 -8.03
N ALA A 270 16.00 -16.88 -8.34
CA ALA A 270 15.47 -16.03 -9.39
C ALA A 270 15.48 -16.77 -10.72
N ARG A 271 14.30 -16.90 -11.35
CA ARG A 271 14.17 -17.50 -12.68
C ARG A 271 14.34 -16.40 -13.73
N SER A 272 14.87 -16.74 -14.88
CA SER A 272 14.92 -15.85 -16.05
C SER A 272 13.88 -16.26 -17.08
N LEU A 273 13.23 -15.28 -17.72
CA LEU A 273 12.38 -15.56 -18.89
C LEU A 273 13.26 -15.72 -20.14
N GLY A 274 12.93 -16.73 -20.96
CA GLY A 274 13.53 -16.87 -22.28
C GLY A 274 13.08 -15.74 -23.23
N ASN A 275 13.91 -15.44 -24.24
CA ASN A 275 13.63 -14.37 -25.21
C ASN A 275 12.29 -14.56 -25.95
N ASP A 276 11.90 -15.81 -26.21
CA ASP A 276 10.62 -16.14 -26.87
C ASP A 276 9.41 -15.74 -26.02
N ALA A 277 9.47 -16.01 -24.69
CA ALA A 277 8.42 -15.63 -23.76
C ALA A 277 8.34 -14.09 -23.60
N LEU A 278 9.49 -13.42 -23.59
CA LEU A 278 9.56 -11.97 -23.55
C LEU A 278 8.93 -11.35 -24.80
N GLY A 279 9.27 -11.85 -25.97
CA GLY A 279 8.70 -11.41 -27.25
C GLY A 279 7.17 -11.63 -27.30
N ALA A 280 6.69 -12.77 -26.81
CA ALA A 280 5.27 -13.05 -26.73
C ALA A 280 4.51 -12.08 -25.80
N LEU A 281 5.10 -11.72 -24.64
CA LEU A 281 4.51 -10.75 -23.72
C LEU A 281 4.48 -9.34 -24.29
N GLN A 282 5.51 -8.92 -25.03
CA GLN A 282 5.54 -7.62 -25.71
C GLN A 282 4.55 -7.54 -26.88
N ALA A 283 4.30 -8.67 -27.55
CA ALA A 283 3.36 -8.78 -28.68
C ALA A 283 1.90 -8.91 -28.21
N ALA A 284 1.64 -9.33 -26.98
CA ALA A 284 0.28 -9.50 -26.47
C ALA A 284 -0.51 -8.19 -26.53
N ARG A 285 -1.68 -8.23 -27.19
CA ARG A 285 -2.55 -7.05 -27.39
C ARG A 285 -3.34 -6.66 -26.16
N ASP A 286 -3.62 -7.62 -25.26
CA ASP A 286 -4.29 -7.42 -23.98
C ASP A 286 -3.79 -8.47 -22.99
N ALA A 287 -2.91 -8.08 -22.08
CA ALA A 287 -2.67 -8.86 -20.88
C ALA A 287 -3.85 -8.64 -19.92
N GLY A 288 -5.03 -9.17 -20.29
CA GLY A 288 -6.17 -9.23 -19.40
C GLY A 288 -5.79 -9.93 -18.11
N ARG A 289 -6.36 -9.49 -16.98
CA ARG A 289 -6.16 -10.11 -15.66
C ARG A 289 -6.14 -11.62 -15.76
N PRO A 290 -5.17 -12.33 -15.17
CA PRO A 290 -5.26 -13.77 -15.05
C PRO A 290 -6.56 -14.10 -14.32
N ARG A 291 -7.46 -14.86 -14.97
CA ARG A 291 -8.66 -15.37 -14.31
C ARG A 291 -8.19 -16.22 -13.13
N ARG A 292 -8.48 -15.75 -11.93
CA ARG A 292 -8.35 -16.59 -10.74
C ARG A 292 -9.27 -17.80 -10.96
N ARG A 293 -8.70 -18.99 -11.07
CA ARG A 293 -9.39 -20.26 -10.86
C ARG A 293 -9.39 -20.59 -9.38
#